data_b50d389fbbf35b8e10effd52cf212d74
#
_entry.id   b50d389fbbf35b8e10effd52cf212d74
#
_cell.length_a   1.000
_cell.length_b   1.000
_cell.length_c   1.000
_cell.angle_alpha   90.00
_cell.angle_beta   90.00
_cell.angle_gamma   90.00
#
_symmetry.space_group_name_H-M   'P 1'
#
loop_
_entity.id
_entity.type
_entity.pdbx_description
1 polymer ?
#
loop_
_entity_poly.entity_id
_entity_poly.type
_entity_poly.pdbx_seq_one_letter_code
_entity_poly.pdbx_strand_id
1 'polypeptide(L)'
;QYIYFDQNYANIRQGIEAAFPGEIVSISANDDFNKFIINTSSDRHIRTTYLYDPKVGIQLIDKYAPWLEEYEFGKMEPFSFTARDGLKLHGYITLPPNYKKGTKIPFILHPHGGPHAADSFGFRREVQLYATRGYGVVQVNFRGSVGYGIDHMNAAKKQWSLDMHTDLIDGLFWANEQGYVDMDKVCISGASYGGYSAMVGITKNPDLFKCAINYVGVVNLVSIMGDKQWMFADMGRPAWNKGMGHQDDDRELLERASPINYLDNIKGDLFVIHGRRDRNVSYKQVLELKNALDD
;
A
#
# COMPACT_ATOMS: atom_id res chain seq x y z
N GLN A 1 -1.77 -21.81 3.10
CA GLN A 1 -2.09 -23.20 2.74
C GLN A 1 -3.48 -23.54 3.29
N TYR A 2 -4.40 -24.03 2.45
CA TYR A 2 -5.72 -24.49 2.88
C TYR A 2 -5.61 -25.96 3.31
N ILE A 3 -6.35 -26.30 4.38
CA ILE A 3 -6.55 -27.68 4.83
C ILE A 3 -8.01 -28.02 4.53
N TYR A 4 -8.23 -29.07 3.76
CA TYR A 4 -9.56 -29.49 3.35
C TYR A 4 -9.96 -30.76 4.13
N PHE A 5 -11.13 -30.75 4.73
CA PHE A 5 -11.69 -31.90 5.44
C PHE A 5 -12.54 -32.80 4.53
N ASP A 6 -12.97 -32.29 3.38
CA ASP A 6 -13.70 -33.03 2.35
C ASP A 6 -12.79 -33.26 1.14
N GLN A 7 -12.57 -34.54 0.80
CA GLN A 7 -11.67 -34.93 -0.29
C GLN A 7 -12.25 -34.58 -1.67
N ASN A 8 -13.57 -34.65 -1.85
CA ASN A 8 -14.22 -34.30 -3.12
C ASN A 8 -14.06 -32.81 -3.40
N TYR A 9 -14.28 -31.97 -2.39
CA TYR A 9 -14.07 -30.53 -2.52
C TYR A 9 -12.58 -30.21 -2.79
N ALA A 10 -11.66 -30.90 -2.11
CA ALA A 10 -10.21 -30.73 -2.37
C ALA A 10 -9.86 -31.04 -3.83
N ASN A 11 -10.37 -32.14 -4.37
CA ASN A 11 -10.14 -32.53 -5.77
C ASN A 11 -10.74 -31.53 -6.77
N ILE A 12 -11.96 -31.05 -6.53
CA ILE A 12 -12.60 -30.03 -7.37
C ILE A 12 -11.77 -28.76 -7.35
N ARG A 13 -11.34 -28.32 -6.18
CA ARG A 13 -10.50 -27.13 -6.06
C ARG A 13 -9.18 -27.26 -6.77
N GLN A 14 -8.48 -28.36 -6.62
CA GLN A 14 -7.23 -28.63 -7.34
C GLN A 14 -7.44 -28.60 -8.87
N GLY A 15 -8.53 -29.21 -9.35
CA GLY A 15 -8.88 -29.19 -10.77
C GLY A 15 -9.13 -27.78 -11.30
N ILE A 16 -9.84 -26.97 -10.52
CA ILE A 16 -10.10 -25.56 -10.87
C ILE A 16 -8.78 -24.76 -10.86
N GLU A 17 -7.96 -24.87 -9.81
CA GLU A 17 -6.68 -24.17 -9.73
C GLU A 17 -5.72 -24.55 -10.87
N ALA A 18 -5.72 -25.81 -11.28
CA ALA A 18 -4.93 -26.30 -12.41
C ALA A 18 -5.38 -25.75 -13.77
N ALA A 19 -6.65 -25.33 -13.89
CA ALA A 19 -7.17 -24.71 -15.11
C ALA A 19 -6.75 -23.24 -15.27
N PHE A 20 -6.22 -22.62 -14.21
CA PHE A 20 -5.80 -21.21 -14.20
C PHE A 20 -4.37 -21.06 -13.66
N PRO A 21 -3.36 -21.56 -14.36
CA PRO A 21 -1.98 -21.52 -13.90
C PRO A 21 -1.47 -20.08 -13.77
N GLY A 22 -0.87 -19.75 -12.61
CA GLY A 22 -0.31 -18.42 -12.34
C GLY A 22 -1.32 -17.38 -11.92
N GLU A 23 -2.62 -17.72 -11.85
CA GLU A 23 -3.67 -16.85 -11.36
C GLU A 23 -3.93 -17.05 -9.86
N ILE A 24 -4.40 -15.98 -9.21
CA ILE A 24 -5.02 -16.06 -7.88
C ILE A 24 -6.45 -16.52 -8.09
N VAL A 25 -6.79 -17.67 -7.54
CA VAL A 25 -8.12 -18.29 -7.71
C VAL A 25 -8.91 -18.23 -6.40
N SER A 26 -10.06 -17.58 -6.45
CA SER A 26 -11.05 -17.55 -5.38
C SER A 26 -12.30 -18.33 -5.81
N ILE A 27 -12.80 -19.20 -4.95
CA ILE A 27 -13.91 -20.13 -5.26
C ILE A 27 -15.00 -19.97 -4.20
N SER A 28 -16.24 -19.82 -4.65
CA SER A 28 -17.44 -19.88 -3.82
C SER A 28 -18.37 -20.98 -4.36
N ALA A 29 -18.88 -21.83 -3.48
CA ALA A 29 -19.82 -22.88 -3.83
C ALA A 29 -21.27 -22.47 -3.52
N ASN A 30 -22.24 -23.08 -4.22
CA ASN A 30 -23.62 -23.06 -3.78
C ASN A 30 -23.83 -24.04 -2.59
N ASP A 31 -25.01 -24.03 -1.97
CA ASP A 31 -25.31 -24.83 -0.76
C ASP A 31 -25.15 -26.35 -0.99
N ASP A 32 -25.44 -26.83 -2.20
CA ASP A 32 -25.32 -28.25 -2.57
C ASP A 32 -23.89 -28.65 -2.99
N PHE A 33 -22.93 -27.72 -3.01
CA PHE A 33 -21.54 -27.93 -3.46
C PHE A 33 -21.42 -28.58 -4.86
N ASN A 34 -22.34 -28.25 -5.76
CA ASN A 34 -22.39 -28.79 -7.11
C ASN A 34 -22.24 -27.72 -8.20
N LYS A 35 -22.15 -26.44 -7.84
CA LYS A 35 -21.81 -25.31 -8.72
C LYS A 35 -20.90 -24.35 -8.00
N PHE A 36 -19.99 -23.75 -8.75
CA PHE A 36 -18.96 -22.90 -8.17
C PHE A 36 -18.80 -21.62 -8.99
N ILE A 37 -18.77 -20.49 -8.30
CA ILE A 37 -18.31 -19.24 -8.87
C ILE A 37 -16.79 -19.18 -8.65
N ILE A 38 -16.06 -18.97 -9.74
CA ILE A 38 -14.63 -18.85 -9.75
C ILE A 38 -14.29 -17.41 -10.11
N ASN A 39 -13.48 -16.73 -9.29
CA ASN A 39 -12.87 -15.47 -9.65
C ASN A 39 -11.37 -15.68 -9.80
N THR A 40 -10.84 -15.26 -10.92
CA THR A 40 -9.39 -15.26 -11.18
C THR A 40 -8.86 -13.84 -11.28
N SER A 41 -7.60 -13.65 -10.86
CA SER A 41 -6.88 -12.40 -10.99
C SER A 41 -5.38 -12.64 -10.89
N SER A 42 -4.56 -11.68 -11.31
CA SER A 42 -3.12 -11.70 -11.10
C SER A 42 -2.59 -10.28 -10.82
N ASP A 43 -1.30 -10.11 -10.83
CA ASP A 43 -0.66 -8.78 -10.80
C ASP A 43 -0.92 -7.95 -12.06
N ARG A 44 -1.22 -8.62 -13.19
CA ARG A 44 -1.42 -8.01 -14.52
C ARG A 44 -2.82 -8.22 -15.07
N HIS A 45 -3.64 -8.94 -14.37
CA HIS A 45 -5.01 -9.25 -14.78
C HIS A 45 -5.96 -8.90 -13.63
N ILE A 46 -6.92 -8.04 -13.92
CA ILE A 46 -7.94 -7.65 -12.96
C ILE A 46 -8.99 -8.74 -12.79
N ARG A 47 -9.98 -8.85 -12.25
CA ARG A 47 -10.88 -9.98 -12.01
C ARG A 47 -11.60 -10.44 -13.27
N THR A 48 -11.58 -11.77 -13.51
CA THR A 48 -12.52 -12.48 -14.38
C THR A 48 -13.34 -13.48 -13.56
N THR A 49 -14.63 -13.58 -13.85
CA THR A 49 -15.58 -14.44 -13.13
C THR A 49 -16.07 -15.55 -14.06
N TYR A 50 -16.06 -16.78 -13.54
CA TYR A 50 -16.54 -17.97 -14.24
C TYR A 50 -17.57 -18.72 -13.37
N LEU A 51 -18.44 -19.48 -14.02
CA LEU A 51 -19.24 -20.52 -13.41
C LEU A 51 -18.60 -21.86 -13.74
N TYR A 52 -18.39 -22.70 -12.76
CA TYR A 52 -18.10 -24.11 -12.95
C TYR A 52 -19.31 -24.95 -12.55
N ASP A 53 -19.80 -25.74 -13.51
CA ASP A 53 -20.79 -26.78 -13.33
C ASP A 53 -20.13 -28.09 -13.78
N PRO A 54 -20.01 -29.14 -12.92
CA PRO A 54 -19.39 -30.42 -13.29
C PRO A 54 -20.00 -31.10 -14.53
N LYS A 55 -21.24 -30.76 -14.90
CA LYS A 55 -21.91 -31.29 -16.09
C LYS A 55 -21.56 -30.55 -17.38
N VAL A 56 -21.17 -29.30 -17.27
CA VAL A 56 -20.98 -28.39 -18.42
C VAL A 56 -19.53 -27.95 -18.54
N GLY A 57 -18.81 -27.87 -17.42
CA GLY A 57 -17.45 -27.36 -17.33
C GLY A 57 -17.39 -25.88 -16.90
N ILE A 58 -16.28 -25.23 -17.19
CA ILE A 58 -16.02 -23.83 -16.82
C ILE A 58 -16.58 -22.92 -17.93
N GLN A 59 -17.44 -21.98 -17.55
CA GLN A 59 -18.06 -21.00 -18.42
C GLN A 59 -17.73 -19.59 -17.98
N LEU A 60 -17.28 -18.72 -18.89
CA LEU A 60 -17.08 -17.31 -18.62
C LEU A 60 -18.41 -16.62 -18.32
N ILE A 61 -18.50 -15.90 -17.21
CA ILE A 61 -19.65 -15.06 -16.87
C ILE A 61 -19.36 -13.59 -17.14
N ASP A 62 -18.23 -13.06 -16.60
CA ASP A 62 -17.94 -11.64 -16.64
C ASP A 62 -16.43 -11.36 -16.60
N LYS A 63 -16.01 -10.28 -17.27
CA LYS A 63 -14.71 -9.67 -17.14
C LYS A 63 -14.90 -8.28 -16.58
N TYR A 64 -14.33 -8.02 -15.41
CA TYR A 64 -14.54 -6.76 -14.68
C TYR A 64 -14.12 -5.51 -15.47
N ALA A 65 -13.05 -5.59 -16.27
CA ALA A 65 -12.53 -4.46 -17.03
C ALA A 65 -11.98 -4.94 -18.39
N PRO A 66 -12.84 -5.41 -19.31
CA PRO A 66 -12.38 -6.00 -20.59
C PRO A 66 -11.59 -5.03 -21.47
N TRP A 67 -11.82 -3.73 -21.35
CA TRP A 67 -11.07 -2.69 -22.07
C TRP A 67 -9.60 -2.56 -21.62
N LEU A 68 -9.19 -3.19 -20.54
CA LEU A 68 -7.80 -3.22 -20.10
C LEU A 68 -6.98 -4.35 -20.73
N GLU A 69 -7.62 -5.30 -21.42
CA GLU A 69 -6.94 -6.45 -22.03
C GLU A 69 -5.99 -6.06 -23.18
N GLU A 70 -6.19 -4.89 -23.78
CA GLU A 70 -5.32 -4.36 -24.83
C GLU A 70 -4.00 -3.74 -24.30
N TYR A 71 -3.86 -3.59 -22.97
CA TYR A 71 -2.69 -2.98 -22.36
C TYR A 71 -1.77 -4.04 -21.73
N GLU A 72 -0.46 -3.80 -21.87
CA GLU A 72 0.55 -4.55 -21.15
C GLU A 72 0.80 -3.93 -19.80
N PHE A 73 0.80 -4.75 -18.74
CA PHE A 73 0.97 -4.33 -17.38
C PHE A 73 2.32 -4.77 -16.80
N GLY A 74 2.82 -3.99 -15.83
CA GLY A 74 4.04 -4.28 -15.11
C GLY A 74 3.94 -5.53 -14.25
N LYS A 75 5.00 -6.34 -14.25
CA LYS A 75 5.10 -7.54 -13.43
C LYS A 75 5.43 -7.17 -11.99
N MET A 76 4.65 -7.69 -11.05
CA MET A 76 4.90 -7.55 -9.61
C MET A 76 5.70 -8.76 -9.11
N GLU A 77 6.75 -8.49 -8.35
CA GLU A 77 7.58 -9.51 -7.72
C GLU A 77 7.69 -9.28 -6.21
N PRO A 78 7.53 -10.32 -5.37
CA PRO A 78 7.78 -10.19 -3.95
C PRO A 78 9.27 -10.11 -3.65
N PHE A 79 9.63 -9.35 -2.62
CA PHE A 79 11.00 -9.33 -2.10
C PHE A 79 11.01 -9.30 -0.57
N SER A 80 12.18 -9.54 -0.01
CA SER A 80 12.44 -9.35 1.40
C SER A 80 13.83 -8.77 1.61
N PHE A 81 13.98 -7.99 2.66
CA PHE A 81 15.24 -7.38 3.06
C PHE A 81 15.33 -7.28 4.58
N THR A 82 16.49 -6.93 5.07
CA THR A 82 16.71 -6.64 6.49
C THR A 82 16.85 -5.13 6.65
N ALA A 83 15.98 -4.51 7.45
CA ALA A 83 16.08 -3.12 7.81
C ALA A 83 17.38 -2.83 8.60
N ARG A 84 17.78 -1.56 8.66
CA ARG A 84 19.04 -1.13 9.33
C ARG A 84 19.15 -1.54 10.78
N ASP A 85 18.04 -1.77 11.48
CA ASP A 85 17.96 -2.23 12.87
C ASP A 85 17.86 -3.76 13.01
N GLY A 86 17.91 -4.50 11.90
CA GLY A 86 17.88 -5.96 11.88
C GLY A 86 16.49 -6.57 11.70
N LEU A 87 15.41 -5.78 11.64
CA LEU A 87 14.06 -6.29 11.41
C LEU A 87 13.94 -6.82 9.98
N LYS A 88 13.46 -8.06 9.82
CA LYS A 88 13.15 -8.62 8.50
C LYS A 88 11.84 -8.05 7.96
N LEU A 89 11.89 -7.45 6.81
CA LEU A 89 10.76 -6.83 6.13
C LEU A 89 10.49 -7.46 4.77
N HIS A 90 9.28 -7.27 4.28
CA HIS A 90 8.80 -7.81 3.02
C HIS A 90 8.14 -6.71 2.20
N GLY A 91 8.09 -6.91 0.89
CA GLY A 91 7.46 -5.95 0.00
C GLY A 91 7.23 -6.50 -1.39
N TYR A 92 6.80 -5.63 -2.27
CA TYR A 92 6.60 -5.91 -3.68
C TYR A 92 7.26 -4.84 -4.52
N ILE A 93 7.90 -5.27 -5.60
CA ILE A 93 8.42 -4.39 -6.64
C ILE A 93 7.65 -4.65 -7.93
N THR A 94 7.20 -3.58 -8.58
CA THR A 94 6.57 -3.67 -9.89
C THR A 94 7.39 -2.88 -10.89
N LEU A 95 7.83 -3.55 -11.94
CA LEU A 95 8.62 -2.93 -13.01
C LEU A 95 7.74 -2.69 -14.25
N PRO A 96 8.04 -1.68 -15.08
CA PRO A 96 7.34 -1.43 -16.33
C PRO A 96 7.30 -2.66 -17.23
N PRO A 97 6.25 -2.86 -18.04
CA PRO A 97 6.11 -4.06 -18.90
C PRO A 97 7.29 -4.24 -19.87
N ASN A 98 7.88 -3.14 -20.33
CA ASN A 98 9.02 -3.12 -21.25
C ASN A 98 10.36 -2.84 -20.56
N TYR A 99 10.46 -3.07 -19.24
CA TYR A 99 11.70 -2.86 -18.49
C TYR A 99 12.85 -3.70 -19.04
N LYS A 100 13.99 -3.05 -19.26
CA LYS A 100 15.21 -3.72 -19.69
C LYS A 100 16.13 -3.95 -18.48
N LYS A 101 16.40 -5.21 -18.17
CA LYS A 101 17.28 -5.59 -17.06
C LYS A 101 18.61 -4.84 -17.11
N GLY A 102 19.02 -4.27 -15.97
CA GLY A 102 20.27 -3.51 -15.84
C GLY A 102 20.13 -2.03 -16.19
N THR A 103 18.93 -1.53 -16.53
CA THR A 103 18.69 -0.09 -16.67
C THR A 103 18.15 0.48 -15.38
N LYS A 104 18.64 1.65 -14.97
CA LYS A 104 18.05 2.43 -13.88
C LYS A 104 16.92 3.27 -14.43
N ILE A 105 15.78 3.25 -13.74
CA ILE A 105 14.57 3.95 -14.16
C ILE A 105 14.02 4.83 -13.02
N PRO A 106 13.16 5.82 -13.32
CA PRO A 106 12.45 6.56 -12.28
C PRO A 106 11.62 5.64 -11.40
N PHE A 107 11.54 5.94 -10.11
CA PHE A 107 10.85 5.10 -9.13
C PHE A 107 9.85 5.86 -8.28
N ILE A 108 8.83 5.13 -7.86
CA ILE A 108 7.84 5.58 -6.87
C ILE A 108 7.92 4.66 -5.65
N LEU A 109 8.24 5.24 -4.50
CA LEU A 109 8.00 4.61 -3.21
C LEU A 109 6.52 4.77 -2.88
N HIS A 110 5.81 3.64 -2.73
CA HIS A 110 4.35 3.63 -2.59
C HIS A 110 3.91 2.97 -1.27
N PRO A 111 3.97 3.69 -0.14
CA PRO A 111 3.52 3.18 1.15
C PRO A 111 2.00 3.01 1.17
N HIS A 112 1.54 1.87 1.70
CA HIS A 112 0.12 1.61 1.90
C HIS A 112 -0.48 2.46 3.04
N GLY A 113 -1.79 2.61 3.02
CA GLY A 113 -2.56 3.20 4.12
C GLY A 113 -2.70 2.26 5.33
N GLY A 114 -3.35 2.74 6.36
CA GLY A 114 -3.60 1.98 7.58
C GLY A 114 -3.22 2.77 8.82
N PRO A 115 -2.06 2.54 9.47
CA PRO A 115 -0.88 1.75 9.09
C PRO A 115 -1.04 0.22 9.22
N HIS A 116 -2.01 -0.26 9.99
CA HIS A 116 -2.24 -1.68 10.23
C HIS A 116 -3.01 -2.31 9.06
N ALA A 117 -2.42 -2.26 7.87
CA ALA A 117 -2.81 -2.94 6.65
C ALA A 117 -1.57 -3.66 6.08
N ALA A 118 -1.66 -4.22 4.90
CA ALA A 118 -0.52 -4.75 4.16
C ALA A 118 -0.80 -4.72 2.65
N ASP A 119 0.23 -4.47 1.88
CA ASP A 119 0.23 -4.77 0.46
C ASP A 119 0.27 -6.29 0.25
N SER A 120 -0.39 -6.74 -0.79
CA SER A 120 -0.44 -8.14 -1.21
C SER A 120 -0.25 -8.24 -2.72
N PHE A 121 0.24 -9.40 -3.15
CA PHE A 121 0.33 -9.71 -4.57
C PHE A 121 -1.02 -9.59 -5.26
N GLY A 122 -1.08 -8.93 -6.42
CA GLY A 122 -2.28 -8.77 -7.22
C GLY A 122 -2.32 -7.47 -8.02
N PHE A 123 -3.38 -7.28 -8.81
CA PHE A 123 -3.59 -6.09 -9.62
C PHE A 123 -3.88 -4.87 -8.73
N ARG A 124 -2.99 -3.91 -8.76
CA ARG A 124 -3.13 -2.63 -8.07
C ARG A 124 -3.21 -1.50 -9.10
N ARG A 125 -4.36 -0.84 -9.20
CA ARG A 125 -4.63 0.18 -10.24
C ARG A 125 -3.61 1.31 -10.23
N GLU A 126 -3.29 1.83 -9.04
CA GLU A 126 -2.32 2.92 -8.86
C GLU A 126 -0.91 2.48 -9.24
N VAL A 127 -0.50 1.29 -8.80
CA VAL A 127 0.80 0.71 -9.14
C VAL A 127 0.92 0.51 -10.64
N GLN A 128 -0.11 -0.05 -11.29
CA GLN A 128 -0.11 -0.23 -12.74
C GLN A 128 -0.20 1.10 -13.51
N LEU A 129 -0.89 2.11 -12.94
CA LEU A 129 -0.88 3.46 -13.50
C LEU A 129 0.54 4.03 -13.62
N TYR A 130 1.36 3.82 -12.60
CA TYR A 130 2.77 4.23 -12.62
C TYR A 130 3.62 3.34 -13.51
N ALA A 131 3.49 2.02 -13.39
CA ALA A 131 4.31 1.08 -14.14
C ALA A 131 4.12 1.20 -15.65
N THR A 132 2.89 1.37 -16.13
CA THR A 132 2.60 1.59 -17.56
C THR A 132 3.12 2.91 -18.13
N ARG A 133 3.54 3.83 -17.25
CA ARG A 133 4.16 5.12 -17.59
C ARG A 133 5.67 5.13 -17.44
N GLY A 134 6.26 3.96 -17.23
CA GLY A 134 7.72 3.80 -17.18
C GLY A 134 8.34 3.96 -15.80
N TYR A 135 7.55 4.07 -14.73
CA TYR A 135 8.06 4.11 -13.37
C TYR A 135 8.16 2.71 -12.77
N GLY A 136 9.24 2.39 -12.09
CA GLY A 136 9.26 1.29 -11.14
C GLY A 136 8.50 1.70 -9.87
N VAL A 137 7.86 0.73 -9.22
CA VAL A 137 7.13 0.99 -7.96
C VAL A 137 7.64 0.02 -6.90
N VAL A 138 8.01 0.53 -5.74
CA VAL A 138 8.37 -0.25 -4.57
C VAL A 138 7.34 -0.04 -3.47
N GLN A 139 6.79 -1.14 -2.97
CA GLN A 139 5.82 -1.21 -1.88
C GLN A 139 6.44 -1.99 -0.73
N VAL A 140 6.52 -1.40 0.44
CA VAL A 140 7.12 -2.02 1.63
C VAL A 140 6.03 -2.29 2.65
N ASN A 141 5.92 -3.52 3.11
CA ASN A 141 5.17 -3.86 4.31
C ASN A 141 6.05 -3.54 5.53
N PHE A 142 6.07 -2.27 5.89
CA PHE A 142 6.83 -1.71 7.00
C PHE A 142 6.33 -2.24 8.36
N ARG A 143 7.12 -2.07 9.42
CA ARG A 143 6.67 -2.45 10.77
C ARG A 143 5.29 -1.88 11.08
N GLY A 144 4.42 -2.69 11.68
CA GLY A 144 3.01 -2.36 11.89
C GLY A 144 2.08 -2.92 10.82
N SER A 145 2.58 -3.40 9.68
CA SER A 145 1.78 -4.11 8.68
C SER A 145 1.23 -5.41 9.24
N VAL A 146 0.00 -5.76 8.86
CA VAL A 146 -0.65 -7.00 9.29
C VAL A 146 -0.12 -8.23 8.52
N GLY A 147 -0.31 -9.42 9.11
CA GLY A 147 0.08 -10.69 8.46
C GLY A 147 1.48 -11.20 8.82
N TYR A 148 2.27 -10.41 9.55
CA TYR A 148 3.65 -10.74 9.95
C TYR A 148 3.82 -11.05 11.44
N GLY A 149 2.70 -11.19 12.16
CA GLY A 149 2.68 -11.51 13.58
C GLY A 149 2.59 -10.30 14.50
N ILE A 150 2.36 -10.58 15.79
CA ILE A 150 2.08 -9.54 16.78
C ILE A 150 3.32 -8.69 17.13
N ASP A 151 4.51 -9.27 17.06
CA ASP A 151 5.76 -8.54 17.37
C ASP A 151 6.04 -7.51 16.27
N HIS A 152 5.79 -7.85 14.99
CA HIS A 152 5.89 -6.93 13.88
C HIS A 152 4.90 -5.77 14.00
N MET A 153 3.66 -6.05 14.42
CA MET A 153 2.66 -5.00 14.68
C MET A 153 3.07 -4.11 15.88
N ASN A 154 3.57 -4.71 16.94
CA ASN A 154 3.98 -3.97 18.13
C ASN A 154 5.22 -3.10 17.92
N ALA A 155 6.10 -3.48 17.00
CA ALA A 155 7.29 -2.71 16.64
C ALA A 155 6.96 -1.31 16.05
N ALA A 156 5.72 -1.09 15.61
CA ALA A 156 5.27 0.21 15.10
C ALA A 156 4.77 1.18 16.17
N LYS A 157 4.62 0.74 17.43
CA LYS A 157 4.06 1.59 18.51
C LYS A 157 4.92 2.82 18.72
N LYS A 158 4.30 4.00 18.57
CA LYS A 158 4.94 5.32 18.69
C LYS A 158 6.12 5.53 17.74
N GLN A 159 6.13 4.81 16.57
CA GLN A 159 7.19 4.89 15.57
C GLN A 159 6.80 5.67 14.31
N TRP A 160 5.69 6.42 14.35
CA TRP A 160 5.31 7.28 13.25
C TRP A 160 6.40 8.32 12.97
N SER A 161 6.77 8.48 11.68
CA SER A 161 7.91 9.28 11.20
C SER A 161 9.30 8.87 11.72
N LEU A 162 9.40 7.80 12.48
CA LEU A 162 10.64 7.20 12.98
C LEU A 162 10.92 5.89 12.23
N ASP A 163 11.00 4.76 12.94
CA ASP A 163 11.35 3.48 12.33
C ASP A 163 10.38 3.02 11.24
N MET A 164 9.09 3.34 11.34
CA MET A 164 8.13 3.07 10.26
C MET A 164 8.50 3.81 8.97
N HIS A 165 9.06 5.01 9.07
CA HIS A 165 9.52 5.75 7.92
C HIS A 165 10.87 5.22 7.41
N THR A 166 11.81 4.89 8.31
CA THR A 166 13.10 4.34 7.90
C THR A 166 12.96 2.98 7.22
N ASP A 167 11.98 2.15 7.59
CA ASP A 167 11.66 0.90 6.89
C ASP A 167 11.34 1.13 5.40
N LEU A 168 10.57 2.19 5.11
CA LEU A 168 10.22 2.57 3.73
C LEU A 168 11.46 2.98 2.95
N ILE A 169 12.31 3.80 3.56
CA ILE A 169 13.57 4.26 2.95
C ILE A 169 14.52 3.09 2.70
N ASP A 170 14.64 2.16 3.65
CA ASP A 170 15.49 0.97 3.51
C ASP A 170 15.01 0.08 2.36
N GLY A 171 13.69 -0.07 2.17
CA GLY A 171 13.14 -0.79 1.03
C GLY A 171 13.43 -0.13 -0.33
N LEU A 172 13.44 1.20 -0.38
CA LEU A 172 13.87 1.94 -1.57
C LEU A 172 15.37 1.74 -1.84
N PHE A 173 16.20 1.80 -0.81
CA PHE A 173 17.64 1.54 -0.95
C PHE A 173 17.92 0.10 -1.36
N TRP A 174 17.17 -0.88 -0.84
CA TRP A 174 17.25 -2.24 -1.34
C TRP A 174 16.99 -2.31 -2.86
N ALA A 175 15.96 -1.65 -3.35
CA ALA A 175 15.66 -1.61 -4.79
C ALA A 175 16.79 -0.92 -5.60
N ASN A 176 17.43 0.11 -5.03
CA ASN A 176 18.59 0.74 -5.64
C ASN A 176 19.82 -0.19 -5.69
N GLU A 177 20.08 -0.96 -4.65
CA GLU A 177 21.16 -1.96 -4.59
C GLU A 177 20.96 -3.07 -5.62
N GLN A 178 19.70 -3.41 -5.95
CA GLN A 178 19.41 -4.33 -7.06
C GLN A 178 19.64 -3.70 -8.45
N GLY A 179 19.98 -2.42 -8.52
CA GLY A 179 20.29 -1.72 -9.77
C GLY A 179 19.06 -1.20 -10.53
N TYR A 180 17.88 -1.15 -9.89
CA TYR A 180 16.65 -0.71 -10.56
C TYR A 180 16.46 0.81 -10.58
N VAL A 181 16.90 1.51 -9.53
CA VAL A 181 16.47 2.89 -9.24
C VAL A 181 17.43 3.92 -9.81
N ASP A 182 16.89 4.88 -10.55
CA ASP A 182 17.53 6.18 -10.79
C ASP A 182 17.24 7.08 -9.58
N MET A 183 18.19 7.18 -8.67
CA MET A 183 18.03 7.91 -7.40
C MET A 183 17.81 9.42 -7.58
N ASP A 184 18.11 9.97 -8.76
CA ASP A 184 17.82 11.37 -9.09
C ASP A 184 16.36 11.58 -9.54
N LYS A 185 15.57 10.49 -9.66
CA LYS A 185 14.19 10.50 -10.16
C LYS A 185 13.26 9.66 -9.29
N VAL A 186 13.27 9.91 -7.99
CA VAL A 186 12.43 9.20 -7.03
C VAL A 186 11.32 10.10 -6.53
N CYS A 187 10.10 9.59 -6.54
CA CYS A 187 8.94 10.21 -5.90
C CYS A 187 8.36 9.30 -4.82
N ILE A 188 7.56 9.88 -3.93
CA ILE A 188 6.80 9.13 -2.94
C ILE A 188 5.30 9.43 -3.10
N SER A 189 4.46 8.40 -3.08
CA SER A 189 3.02 8.54 -3.29
C SER A 189 2.25 7.56 -2.43
N GLY A 190 1.21 8.02 -1.76
CA GLY A 190 0.35 7.13 -0.99
C GLY A 190 -0.91 7.80 -0.47
N ALA A 191 -1.79 6.97 0.08
CA ALA A 191 -3.09 7.40 0.60
C ALA A 191 -3.19 7.19 2.10
N SER A 192 -3.93 8.07 2.81
CA SER A 192 -4.16 7.99 4.25
C SER A 192 -2.84 7.97 5.03
N TYR A 193 -2.51 6.90 5.77
CA TYR A 193 -1.17 6.75 6.35
C TYR A 193 -0.06 6.83 5.28
N GLY A 194 -0.28 6.28 4.08
CA GLY A 194 0.66 6.42 2.96
C GLY A 194 0.82 7.88 2.49
N GLY A 195 -0.24 8.67 2.52
CA GLY A 195 -0.19 10.12 2.26
C GLY A 195 0.57 10.88 3.35
N TYR A 196 0.39 10.49 4.63
CA TYR A 196 1.22 10.97 5.72
C TYR A 196 2.70 10.63 5.48
N SER A 197 3.01 9.38 5.11
CA SER A 197 4.38 8.96 4.79
C SER A 197 4.97 9.72 3.61
N ALA A 198 4.15 10.09 2.62
CA ALA A 198 4.60 10.94 1.51
C ALA A 198 5.00 12.34 1.99
N MET A 199 4.22 12.93 2.90
CA MET A 199 4.55 14.21 3.52
C MET A 199 5.81 14.10 4.40
N VAL A 200 5.95 13.03 5.20
CA VAL A 200 7.16 12.78 5.99
C VAL A 200 8.38 12.64 5.07
N GLY A 201 8.24 11.91 3.97
CA GLY A 201 9.32 11.71 2.99
C GLY A 201 9.82 13.03 2.43
N ILE A 202 8.94 13.86 1.88
CA ILE A 202 9.35 15.12 1.22
C ILE A 202 9.84 16.17 2.21
N THR A 203 9.41 16.12 3.48
CA THR A 203 9.84 17.07 4.51
C THR A 203 11.09 16.63 5.27
N LYS A 204 11.28 15.34 5.52
CA LYS A 204 12.43 14.80 6.30
C LYS A 204 13.56 14.26 5.43
N ASN A 205 13.30 13.93 4.17
CA ASN A 205 14.29 13.50 3.18
C ASN A 205 14.18 14.33 1.88
N PRO A 206 14.26 15.67 1.98
CA PRO A 206 13.97 16.57 0.86
C PRO A 206 14.93 16.40 -0.33
N ASP A 207 16.13 15.88 -0.12
CA ASP A 207 17.09 15.63 -1.18
C ASP A 207 16.82 14.31 -1.93
N LEU A 208 16.09 13.38 -1.28
CA LEU A 208 15.80 12.08 -1.84
C LEU A 208 14.63 12.12 -2.81
N PHE A 209 13.57 12.86 -2.46
CA PHE A 209 12.33 12.87 -3.22
C PHE A 209 12.18 14.12 -4.08
N LYS A 210 12.04 13.92 -5.40
CA LYS A 210 11.77 14.99 -6.36
C LYS A 210 10.30 15.39 -6.39
N CYS A 211 9.40 14.50 -5.97
CA CYS A 211 8.00 14.82 -5.79
C CYS A 211 7.33 13.94 -4.72
N ALA A 212 6.23 14.45 -4.18
CA ALA A 212 5.34 13.71 -3.29
C ALA A 212 3.89 13.86 -3.73
N ILE A 213 3.13 12.77 -3.67
CA ILE A 213 1.69 12.76 -3.87
C ILE A 213 1.03 12.36 -2.54
N ASN A 214 0.40 13.33 -1.91
CA ASN A 214 -0.37 13.13 -0.68
C ASN A 214 -1.86 12.98 -1.04
N TYR A 215 -2.37 11.75 -1.01
CA TYR A 215 -3.79 11.50 -1.15
C TYR A 215 -4.43 11.26 0.21
N VAL A 216 -5.27 12.19 0.66
CA VAL A 216 -6.02 12.17 1.94
C VAL A 216 -5.13 11.83 3.16
N GLY A 217 -3.88 12.29 3.16
CA GLY A 217 -2.93 12.01 4.25
C GLY A 217 -3.09 12.95 5.43
N VAL A 218 -2.73 12.42 6.60
CA VAL A 218 -2.62 13.23 7.83
C VAL A 218 -1.36 14.09 7.73
N VAL A 219 -1.42 15.33 8.16
CA VAL A 219 -0.27 16.25 8.17
C VAL A 219 0.04 16.78 9.56
N ASN A 220 -0.96 16.78 10.45
CA ASN A 220 -0.86 17.27 11.82
C ASN A 220 -1.46 16.24 12.78
N LEU A 221 -0.59 15.49 13.46
CA LEU A 221 -0.99 14.42 14.37
C LEU A 221 -1.65 14.96 15.64
N VAL A 222 -1.24 16.14 16.10
CA VAL A 222 -1.88 16.79 17.26
C VAL A 222 -3.32 17.19 16.93
N SER A 223 -3.51 17.79 15.75
CA SER A 223 -4.82 18.23 15.28
C SER A 223 -5.79 17.07 15.08
N ILE A 224 -5.36 15.96 14.46
CA ILE A 224 -6.26 14.82 14.23
C ILE A 224 -6.61 14.10 15.54
N MET A 225 -5.67 14.00 16.48
CA MET A 225 -5.94 13.40 17.78
C MET A 225 -6.90 14.26 18.63
N GLY A 226 -6.93 15.58 18.42
CA GLY A 226 -7.87 16.51 19.04
C GLY A 226 -9.23 16.60 18.35
N ASP A 227 -9.38 16.08 17.13
CA ASP A 227 -10.60 16.21 16.37
C ASP A 227 -11.70 15.26 16.88
N LYS A 228 -12.77 15.82 17.45
CA LYS A 228 -13.93 15.07 17.95
C LYS A 228 -14.82 14.51 16.83
N GLN A 229 -14.70 15.03 15.61
CA GLN A 229 -15.44 14.57 14.44
C GLN A 229 -14.72 13.45 13.69
N TRP A 230 -13.49 13.14 14.09
CA TRP A 230 -12.74 12.03 13.54
C TRP A 230 -13.49 10.71 13.79
N MET A 231 -13.71 9.93 12.74
CA MET A 231 -14.50 8.69 12.80
C MET A 231 -13.99 7.69 13.86
N PHE A 232 -12.71 7.71 14.16
CA PHE A 232 -12.08 6.84 15.16
C PHE A 232 -11.94 7.48 16.55
N ALA A 233 -12.51 8.69 16.76
CA ALA A 233 -12.33 9.42 18.00
C ALA A 233 -12.86 8.66 19.23
N ASP A 234 -14.01 8.02 19.12
CA ASP A 234 -14.67 7.36 20.25
C ASP A 234 -14.32 5.88 20.38
N MET A 235 -14.41 5.11 19.27
CA MET A 235 -14.22 3.65 19.32
C MET A 235 -12.74 3.22 19.21
N GLY A 236 -11.91 4.01 18.55
CA GLY A 236 -10.53 3.67 18.24
C GLY A 236 -9.48 4.36 19.11
N ARG A 237 -9.85 5.39 19.87
CA ARG A 237 -8.90 6.24 20.64
C ARG A 237 -7.88 5.48 21.50
N PRO A 238 -8.25 4.47 22.29
CA PRO A 238 -7.25 3.73 23.06
C PRO A 238 -6.21 3.01 22.21
N ALA A 239 -6.61 2.49 21.03
CA ALA A 239 -5.69 1.84 20.11
C ALA A 239 -4.79 2.88 19.43
N TRP A 240 -5.33 4.03 19.03
CA TRP A 240 -4.57 5.14 18.45
C TRP A 240 -3.59 5.77 19.45
N ASN A 241 -4.01 5.98 20.71
CA ASN A 241 -3.12 6.43 21.77
C ASN A 241 -1.92 5.48 21.97
N LYS A 242 -2.18 4.17 21.87
CA LYS A 242 -1.16 3.14 22.00
C LYS A 242 -0.22 3.09 20.79
N GLY A 243 -0.76 3.29 19.59
CA GLY A 243 -0.03 3.21 18.31
C GLY A 243 0.71 4.50 17.96
N MET A 244 0.03 5.63 18.04
CA MET A 244 0.54 6.93 17.60
C MET A 244 1.12 7.75 18.76
N GLY A 245 0.43 7.75 19.91
CA GLY A 245 0.73 8.53 21.09
C GLY A 245 -0.53 9.18 21.68
N HIS A 246 -0.53 9.45 22.98
CA HIS A 246 -1.60 10.16 23.65
C HIS A 246 -1.49 11.67 23.41
N GLN A 247 -2.63 12.34 23.20
CA GLN A 247 -2.67 13.76 22.83
C GLN A 247 -1.94 14.68 23.82
N ASP A 248 -2.06 14.39 25.11
CA ASP A 248 -1.47 15.22 26.17
C ASP A 248 -0.10 14.66 26.62
N ASP A 249 -0.04 13.37 26.92
CA ASP A 249 1.18 12.73 27.49
C ASP A 249 2.31 12.62 26.45
N ASP A 250 1.99 12.44 25.17
CA ASP A 250 2.95 12.28 24.08
C ASP A 250 2.95 13.47 23.10
N ARG A 251 2.54 14.65 23.56
CA ARG A 251 2.36 15.82 22.70
C ARG A 251 3.62 16.18 21.90
N GLU A 252 4.78 16.19 22.55
CA GLU A 252 6.06 16.46 21.90
C GLU A 252 6.37 15.44 20.80
N LEU A 253 6.07 14.15 21.03
CA LEU A 253 6.21 13.11 20.02
C LEU A 253 5.31 13.38 18.82
N LEU A 254 4.03 13.71 19.04
CA LEU A 254 3.07 14.01 17.99
C LEU A 254 3.46 15.25 17.18
N GLU A 255 3.94 16.31 17.84
CA GLU A 255 4.44 17.52 17.18
C GLU A 255 5.66 17.20 16.30
N ARG A 256 6.63 16.47 16.82
CA ARG A 256 7.84 16.05 16.10
C ARG A 256 7.55 15.09 14.95
N ALA A 257 6.48 14.30 15.05
CA ALA A 257 6.03 13.39 14.01
C ALA A 257 5.08 14.04 12.98
N SER A 258 4.65 15.29 13.19
CA SER A 258 3.74 16.02 12.29
C SER A 258 4.51 16.70 11.16
N PRO A 259 4.36 16.27 9.89
CA PRO A 259 5.12 16.86 8.77
C PRO A 259 4.80 18.33 8.51
N ILE A 260 3.66 18.84 8.97
CA ILE A 260 3.30 20.26 8.86
C ILE A 260 4.34 21.21 9.53
N ASN A 261 5.10 20.70 10.50
CA ASN A 261 6.12 21.47 11.22
C ASN A 261 7.46 21.57 10.46
N TYR A 262 7.55 21.01 9.25
CA TYR A 262 8.80 20.91 8.48
C TYR A 262 8.61 21.31 7.01
N LEU A 263 7.58 22.10 6.68
CA LEU A 263 7.23 22.46 5.31
C LEU A 263 8.34 23.25 4.60
N ASP A 264 9.09 24.06 5.33
CA ASP A 264 10.24 24.82 4.82
C ASP A 264 11.36 23.94 4.25
N ASN A 265 11.39 22.66 4.61
CA ASN A 265 12.37 21.72 4.09
C ASN A 265 12.03 21.20 2.68
N ILE A 266 10.79 21.41 2.20
CA ILE A 266 10.33 20.86 0.91
C ILE A 266 11.15 21.47 -0.23
N LYS A 267 11.79 20.60 -1.02
CA LYS A 267 12.56 20.99 -2.21
C LYS A 267 11.93 20.48 -3.51
N GLY A 268 11.14 19.44 -3.43
CA GLY A 268 10.48 18.83 -4.57
C GLY A 268 9.04 19.30 -4.76
N ASP A 269 8.39 18.80 -5.81
CA ASP A 269 7.00 19.13 -6.11
C ASP A 269 6.04 18.38 -5.17
N LEU A 270 5.03 19.08 -4.67
CA LEU A 270 3.98 18.51 -3.81
C LEU A 270 2.62 18.56 -4.51
N PHE A 271 1.99 17.39 -4.68
CA PHE A 271 0.63 17.29 -5.15
C PHE A 271 -0.28 16.72 -4.06
N VAL A 272 -1.35 17.44 -3.73
CA VAL A 272 -2.27 17.06 -2.64
C VAL A 272 -3.67 16.85 -3.19
N ILE A 273 -4.27 15.71 -2.86
CA ILE A 273 -5.64 15.36 -3.20
C ILE A 273 -6.40 15.05 -1.91
N HIS A 274 -7.55 15.73 -1.69
CA HIS A 274 -8.35 15.49 -0.50
C HIS A 274 -9.85 15.68 -0.76
N GLY A 275 -10.64 14.75 -0.29
CA GLY A 275 -12.09 14.80 -0.40
C GLY A 275 -12.72 15.73 0.68
N ARG A 276 -13.57 16.68 0.29
CA ARG A 276 -14.22 17.61 1.23
C ARG A 276 -15.13 16.91 2.27
N ARG A 277 -15.54 15.67 2.01
CA ARG A 277 -16.43 14.89 2.89
C ARG A 277 -15.70 13.65 3.45
N ASP A 278 -14.36 13.68 3.49
CA ASP A 278 -13.61 12.61 4.10
C ASP A 278 -13.89 12.54 5.60
N ARG A 279 -14.29 11.33 6.06
CA ARG A 279 -14.59 11.07 7.47
C ARG A 279 -13.46 10.34 8.19
N ASN A 280 -12.53 9.75 7.43
CA ASN A 280 -11.37 9.05 7.97
C ASN A 280 -10.23 10.01 8.30
N VAL A 281 -9.95 10.92 7.37
CA VAL A 281 -9.00 12.01 7.57
C VAL A 281 -9.72 13.31 7.30
N SER A 282 -10.00 14.06 8.36
CA SER A 282 -10.78 15.29 8.28
C SER A 282 -10.21 16.27 7.24
N TYR A 283 -11.07 16.89 6.43
CA TYR A 283 -10.68 17.92 5.48
C TYR A 283 -9.94 19.10 6.14
N LYS A 284 -10.07 19.25 7.45
CA LYS A 284 -9.31 20.21 8.26
C LYS A 284 -7.79 20.02 8.07
N GLN A 285 -7.32 18.78 7.92
CA GLN A 285 -5.90 18.50 7.71
C GLN A 285 -5.33 19.20 6.46
N VAL A 286 -6.06 19.15 5.33
CA VAL A 286 -5.61 19.81 4.11
C VAL A 286 -5.78 21.34 4.17
N LEU A 287 -6.75 21.84 4.94
CA LEU A 287 -6.88 23.29 5.15
C LEU A 287 -5.72 23.83 6.01
N GLU A 288 -5.32 23.10 7.06
CA GLU A 288 -4.15 23.45 7.86
C GLU A 288 -2.89 23.46 7.00
N LEU A 289 -2.71 22.41 6.15
CA LEU A 289 -1.58 22.34 5.23
C LEU A 289 -1.54 23.51 4.24
N LYS A 290 -2.71 23.80 3.62
CA LYS A 290 -2.81 24.91 2.66
C LYS A 290 -2.44 26.23 3.29
N ASN A 291 -2.99 26.53 4.46
CA ASN A 291 -2.71 27.80 5.16
C ASN A 291 -1.21 27.91 5.50
N ALA A 292 -0.60 26.81 6.00
CA ALA A 292 0.80 26.80 6.35
C ALA A 292 1.78 26.83 5.14
N LEU A 293 1.28 26.58 3.92
CA LEU A 293 2.05 26.73 2.67
C LEU A 293 1.85 28.12 2.03
N ASP A 294 0.75 28.81 2.35
CA ASP A 294 0.44 30.14 1.84
C ASP A 294 1.11 31.25 2.70
N ASP A 295 1.46 30.97 3.98
CA ASP A 295 2.18 31.85 4.90
C ASP A 295 3.70 31.87 4.61
#